data_0819f597316ac9b97220da9ef1a7ffce
#
_entry.id   0819f597316ac9b97220da9ef1a7ffce
#
_cell.length_a   1.000
_cell.length_b   1.000
_cell.length_c   1.000
_cell.angle_alpha   90.00
_cell.angle_beta   90.00
_cell.angle_gamma   90.00
#
_symmetry.space_group_name_H-M   'P 1'
#
loop_
_entity.id
_entity.type
_entity.pdbx_description
1 polymer ?
#
loop_
_entity_poly.entity_id
_entity_poly.type
_entity_poly.pdbx_seq_one_letter_code
_entity_poly.pdbx_strand_id
1 'polypeptide(L)'
;MTYSDLLLFIQPFSPPEQWLQRVRQANPAMRVEYHHVEMYAKELPPISKETWAEATILFTWQLFPPKEWVPKLQYIQLLSAGCNQLLGMPLFEDTDIAFCTSNGNHPPQIAEWVFSTFLAFQHHIPEYLENQRARKWVDPPTDEDTEDAVGLRIGILGYGCIGRQCARVAKAFGMDVYAYTLHSRDTPESRRSEDYTEPGLGDPEGEFPSAWFAGKEQLNEFLASDLDLLVITLPLTNQTRGIISGEQFDILSKKKAYISNVGRGPCISTEDLMAALDEGKIRGAALDVTDPEPLPANHKLWGYKNVIITPHCSGNSNHYYERVLKIFAYNLERRAQGRPLVNHVNKALGY
;
A
#
# COMPACT_ATOMS: atom_id res chain seq x y z
N MET A 1 14.26 17.49 -34.94
CA MET A 1 13.08 17.67 -34.06
C MET A 1 13.54 18.40 -32.81
N THR A 2 12.90 19.50 -32.48
CA THR A 2 13.21 20.21 -31.22
C THR A 2 12.43 19.51 -30.11
N TYR A 3 13.12 18.88 -29.18
CA TYR A 3 12.46 18.26 -28.03
C TYR A 3 11.99 19.35 -27.05
N SER A 4 10.76 19.24 -26.58
CA SER A 4 10.19 20.17 -25.58
C SER A 4 10.37 19.63 -24.16
N ASP A 5 10.52 18.32 -24.00
CA ASP A 5 10.65 17.63 -22.73
C ASP A 5 11.88 16.72 -22.70
N LEU A 6 12.56 16.70 -21.55
CA LEU A 6 13.58 15.73 -21.20
C LEU A 6 13.14 14.94 -19.96
N LEU A 7 12.96 13.63 -20.15
CA LEU A 7 12.76 12.68 -19.07
C LEU A 7 14.10 12.05 -18.68
N LEU A 8 14.54 12.28 -17.45
CA LEU A 8 15.64 11.52 -16.83
C LEU A 8 15.04 10.31 -16.12
N PHE A 9 15.41 9.12 -16.60
CA PHE A 9 14.98 7.83 -16.08
C PHE A 9 16.12 7.23 -15.25
N ILE A 10 16.09 7.41 -13.91
CA ILE A 10 17.15 7.03 -12.97
C ILE A 10 16.69 5.84 -12.16
N GLN A 11 16.98 4.62 -12.62
CA GLN A 11 16.46 3.37 -12.05
C GLN A 11 17.47 2.22 -12.17
N PRO A 12 17.34 1.15 -11.38
CA PRO A 12 18.18 -0.06 -11.49
C PRO A 12 17.80 -0.95 -12.67
N PHE A 13 16.83 -0.54 -13.48
CA PHE A 13 16.37 -1.26 -14.67
C PHE A 13 16.18 -0.31 -15.84
N SER A 14 16.46 -0.77 -17.05
CA SER A 14 16.25 0.01 -18.27
C SER A 14 14.77 0.04 -18.66
N PRO A 15 14.29 1.15 -19.25
CA PRO A 15 12.93 1.20 -19.76
C PRO A 15 12.74 0.19 -20.89
N PRO A 16 11.69 -0.67 -20.85
CA PRO A 16 11.40 -1.62 -21.92
C PRO A 16 11.08 -0.90 -23.24
N GLU A 17 11.50 -1.46 -24.38
CA GLU A 17 11.26 -0.82 -25.68
C GLU A 17 9.77 -0.59 -25.98
N GLN A 18 8.88 -1.52 -25.60
CA GLN A 18 7.44 -1.33 -25.74
C GLN A 18 6.92 -0.11 -24.95
N TRP A 19 7.44 0.11 -23.75
CA TRP A 19 7.11 1.27 -22.93
C TRP A 19 7.62 2.56 -23.60
N LEU A 20 8.86 2.57 -24.09
CA LEU A 20 9.42 3.71 -24.83
C LEU A 20 8.61 4.06 -26.08
N GLN A 21 8.15 3.06 -26.83
CA GLN A 21 7.28 3.25 -28.00
C GLN A 21 5.95 3.91 -27.61
N ARG A 22 5.31 3.43 -26.55
CA ARG A 22 4.07 4.01 -26.03
C ARG A 22 4.27 5.48 -25.60
N VAL A 23 5.34 5.77 -24.88
CA VAL A 23 5.67 7.14 -24.42
C VAL A 23 5.96 8.06 -25.61
N ARG A 24 6.73 7.61 -26.61
CA ARG A 24 7.00 8.38 -27.82
C ARG A 24 5.75 8.64 -28.67
N GLN A 25 4.82 7.71 -28.73
CA GLN A 25 3.54 7.91 -29.43
C GLN A 25 2.68 8.99 -28.76
N ALA A 26 2.59 8.98 -27.43
CA ALA A 26 1.83 9.96 -26.66
C ALA A 26 2.57 11.32 -26.58
N ASN A 27 3.92 11.33 -26.62
CA ASN A 27 4.77 12.50 -26.44
C ASN A 27 5.90 12.52 -27.48
N PRO A 28 5.63 12.83 -28.76
CA PRO A 28 6.66 12.77 -29.83
C PRO A 28 7.83 13.71 -29.61
N ALA A 29 7.65 14.79 -28.86
CA ALA A 29 8.66 15.79 -28.54
C ALA A 29 9.43 15.49 -27.22
N MET A 30 9.29 14.29 -26.65
CA MET A 30 9.99 13.90 -25.43
C MET A 30 11.28 13.11 -25.77
N ARG A 31 12.39 13.55 -25.17
CA ARG A 31 13.65 12.80 -25.11
C ARG A 31 13.70 12.03 -23.80
N VAL A 32 14.09 10.75 -23.84
CA VAL A 32 14.27 9.91 -22.65
C VAL A 32 15.75 9.56 -22.54
N GLU A 33 16.36 9.89 -21.41
CA GLU A 33 17.71 9.50 -21.05
C GLU A 33 17.69 8.55 -19.86
N TYR A 34 18.25 7.35 -20.02
CA TYR A 34 18.36 6.34 -18.99
C TYR A 34 19.73 6.40 -18.31
N HIS A 35 19.70 6.44 -16.98
CA HIS A 35 20.87 6.36 -16.12
C HIS A 35 20.70 5.22 -15.14
N HIS A 36 21.54 4.18 -15.28
CA HIS A 36 21.52 3.05 -14.35
C HIS A 36 22.06 3.47 -12.98
N VAL A 37 21.38 3.03 -11.93
CA VAL A 37 21.81 3.15 -10.53
C VAL A 37 21.50 1.85 -9.80
N GLU A 38 22.28 1.52 -8.77
CA GLU A 38 21.95 0.39 -7.91
C GLU A 38 20.69 0.68 -7.07
N MET A 39 19.97 -0.38 -6.65
CA MET A 39 18.67 -0.25 -5.96
C MET A 39 18.71 0.66 -4.72
N TYR A 40 19.79 0.66 -3.98
CA TYR A 40 19.93 1.46 -2.75
C TYR A 40 21.05 2.49 -2.87
N ALA A 41 21.35 2.95 -4.09
CA ALA A 41 22.34 3.99 -4.32
C ALA A 41 22.02 5.24 -3.51
N LYS A 42 23.07 5.86 -2.95
CA LYS A 42 22.95 7.10 -2.16
C LYS A 42 23.51 8.31 -2.92
N GLU A 43 24.19 8.07 -4.03
CA GLU A 43 24.83 9.10 -4.84
C GLU A 43 24.11 9.24 -6.18
N LEU A 44 23.99 10.46 -6.63
CA LEU A 44 23.46 10.76 -7.96
C LEU A 44 24.36 10.17 -9.05
N PRO A 45 23.80 9.67 -10.16
CA PRO A 45 24.60 9.26 -11.31
C PRO A 45 25.35 10.47 -11.91
N PRO A 46 26.45 10.25 -12.63
CA PRO A 46 27.27 11.30 -13.19
C PRO A 46 26.59 11.99 -14.40
N ILE A 47 25.58 12.78 -14.14
CA ILE A 47 24.83 13.58 -15.11
C ILE A 47 25.38 15.00 -15.08
N SER A 48 25.63 15.61 -16.26
CA SER A 48 26.11 16.99 -16.31
C SER A 48 25.10 17.98 -15.78
N LYS A 49 25.55 19.14 -15.28
CA LYS A 49 24.66 20.19 -14.79
C LYS A 49 23.77 20.74 -15.90
N GLU A 50 24.29 20.78 -17.12
CA GLU A 50 23.55 21.21 -18.32
C GLU A 50 22.38 20.26 -18.59
N THR A 51 22.58 18.94 -18.50
CA THR A 51 21.52 17.93 -18.66
C THR A 51 20.49 18.04 -17.53
N TRP A 52 20.93 18.20 -16.28
CA TRP A 52 20.01 18.46 -15.17
C TRP A 52 19.17 19.72 -15.39
N ALA A 53 19.76 20.81 -15.89
CA ALA A 53 19.07 22.07 -16.14
C ALA A 53 18.04 21.98 -17.29
N GLU A 54 18.17 21.01 -18.19
CA GLU A 54 17.20 20.75 -19.26
C GLU A 54 16.07 19.80 -18.85
N ALA A 55 16.23 19.05 -17.76
CA ALA A 55 15.24 18.07 -17.33
C ALA A 55 13.90 18.72 -16.98
N THR A 56 12.83 18.18 -17.54
CA THR A 56 11.45 18.59 -17.26
C THR A 56 10.69 17.52 -16.47
N ILE A 57 11.12 16.26 -16.57
CA ILE A 57 10.53 15.10 -15.89
C ILE A 57 11.66 14.25 -15.31
N LEU A 58 11.46 13.77 -14.09
CA LEU A 58 12.36 12.85 -13.41
C LEU A 58 11.58 11.60 -12.96
N PHE A 59 12.09 10.41 -13.27
CA PHE A 59 11.64 9.16 -12.70
C PHE A 59 12.73 8.58 -11.81
N THR A 60 12.48 8.57 -10.50
CA THR A 60 13.47 8.13 -9.51
C THR A 60 12.79 7.48 -8.30
N TRP A 61 13.56 6.87 -7.42
CA TRP A 61 13.06 6.39 -6.13
C TRP A 61 13.45 7.34 -4.99
N GLN A 62 14.75 7.54 -4.77
CA GLN A 62 15.28 8.29 -3.62
C GLN A 62 16.46 9.22 -3.98
N LEU A 63 16.81 9.29 -5.25
CA LEU A 63 17.90 10.14 -5.71
C LEU A 63 17.33 11.42 -6.30
N PHE A 64 17.50 12.52 -5.59
CA PHE A 64 16.98 13.83 -5.97
C PHE A 64 18.11 14.84 -6.13
N PRO A 65 18.15 15.60 -7.23
CA PRO A 65 19.13 16.67 -7.41
C PRO A 65 18.82 17.87 -6.50
N PRO A 66 19.81 18.73 -6.20
CA PRO A 66 19.55 20.05 -5.63
C PRO A 66 18.59 20.84 -6.52
N LYS A 67 17.66 21.60 -5.92
CA LYS A 67 16.63 22.35 -6.65
C LYS A 67 17.22 23.34 -7.66
N GLU A 68 18.40 23.87 -7.35
CA GLU A 68 19.12 24.83 -8.19
C GLU A 68 19.65 24.20 -9.50
N TRP A 69 19.77 22.88 -9.59
CA TRP A 69 20.24 22.19 -10.78
C TRP A 69 19.11 21.95 -11.80
N VAL A 70 17.85 22.02 -11.37
CA VAL A 70 16.68 21.59 -12.15
C VAL A 70 15.64 22.70 -12.34
N PRO A 71 16.02 23.87 -12.89
CA PRO A 71 15.13 25.04 -13.01
C PRO A 71 13.92 24.80 -13.93
N LYS A 72 13.95 23.76 -14.77
CA LYS A 72 12.85 23.41 -15.70
C LYS A 72 12.03 22.22 -15.25
N LEU A 73 12.38 21.58 -14.12
CA LEU A 73 11.71 20.38 -13.66
C LEU A 73 10.28 20.69 -13.23
N GLN A 74 9.33 19.96 -13.77
CA GLN A 74 7.89 20.17 -13.56
C GLN A 74 7.23 18.96 -12.90
N TYR A 75 7.79 17.76 -13.11
CA TYR A 75 7.16 16.53 -12.68
C TYR A 75 8.20 15.49 -12.22
N ILE A 76 7.96 14.90 -11.07
CA ILE A 76 8.72 13.76 -10.56
C ILE A 76 7.76 12.59 -10.33
N GLN A 77 8.01 11.48 -11.02
CA GLN A 77 7.40 10.20 -10.72
C GLN A 77 8.29 9.42 -9.75
N LEU A 78 7.73 8.97 -8.64
CA LEU A 78 8.41 8.07 -7.70
C LEU A 78 8.21 6.61 -8.13
N LEU A 79 9.25 5.78 -7.91
CA LEU A 79 9.14 4.33 -8.03
C LEU A 79 8.22 3.75 -6.94
N SER A 80 8.24 4.33 -5.73
CA SER A 80 7.50 3.86 -4.57
C SER A 80 6.05 4.33 -4.55
N ALA A 81 5.17 3.55 -3.89
CA ALA A 81 3.81 3.98 -3.55
C ALA A 81 3.79 4.93 -2.34
N GLY A 82 4.75 4.82 -1.42
CA GLY A 82 4.94 5.76 -0.33
C GLY A 82 5.83 6.93 -0.72
N CYS A 83 5.72 8.04 0.01
CA CYS A 83 6.47 9.28 -0.25
C CYS A 83 7.19 9.85 0.99
N ASN A 84 7.36 9.05 2.04
CA ASN A 84 7.98 9.50 3.30
C ASN A 84 9.38 10.11 3.11
N GLN A 85 10.13 9.68 2.07
CA GLN A 85 11.45 10.20 1.71
C GLN A 85 11.44 11.66 1.22
N LEU A 86 10.28 12.22 0.92
CA LEU A 86 10.14 13.61 0.46
C LEU A 86 10.07 14.63 1.59
N LEU A 87 9.64 14.20 2.77
CA LEU A 87 9.38 15.09 3.89
C LEU A 87 10.68 15.77 4.36
N GLY A 88 10.65 17.10 4.47
CA GLY A 88 11.82 17.92 4.84
C GLY A 88 12.78 18.21 3.67
N MET A 89 12.47 17.79 2.44
CA MET A 89 13.33 18.05 1.28
C MET A 89 13.03 19.42 0.65
N PRO A 90 14.03 20.31 0.47
CA PRO A 90 13.81 21.62 -0.18
C PRO A 90 13.23 21.52 -1.60
N LEU A 91 13.59 20.46 -2.36
CA LEU A 91 13.03 20.23 -3.70
C LEU A 91 11.51 19.95 -3.64
N PHE A 92 11.04 19.29 -2.59
CA PHE A 92 9.62 19.02 -2.39
C PHE A 92 8.88 20.21 -1.78
N GLU A 93 9.46 20.81 -0.72
CA GLU A 93 8.75 21.83 0.07
C GLU A 93 8.73 23.21 -0.60
N ASP A 94 9.86 23.60 -1.24
CA ASP A 94 10.09 24.96 -1.73
C ASP A 94 9.80 25.13 -3.23
N THR A 95 9.22 24.14 -3.93
CA THR A 95 8.97 24.23 -5.38
C THR A 95 7.53 23.86 -5.73
N ASP A 96 7.07 24.24 -6.92
CA ASP A 96 5.77 23.85 -7.47
C ASP A 96 5.84 22.55 -8.30
N ILE A 97 6.93 21.82 -8.22
CA ILE A 97 7.09 20.54 -8.92
C ILE A 97 6.01 19.57 -8.46
N ALA A 98 5.35 18.91 -9.41
CA ALA A 98 4.39 17.85 -9.14
C ALA A 98 5.11 16.55 -8.79
N PHE A 99 4.91 16.04 -7.59
CA PHE A 99 5.42 14.73 -7.17
C PHE A 99 4.27 13.72 -7.20
N CYS A 100 4.45 12.63 -7.93
CA CYS A 100 3.46 11.55 -7.98
C CYS A 100 4.07 10.24 -7.50
N THR A 101 3.32 9.50 -6.71
CA THR A 101 3.70 8.16 -6.27
C THR A 101 3.27 7.11 -7.29
N SER A 102 3.76 5.88 -7.12
CA SER A 102 3.29 4.72 -7.87
C SER A 102 2.21 3.94 -7.11
N ASN A 103 1.34 4.67 -6.37
CA ASN A 103 0.18 4.05 -5.74
C ASN A 103 -0.70 3.35 -6.79
N GLY A 104 -1.18 2.14 -6.48
CA GLY A 104 -1.90 1.30 -7.45
C GLY A 104 -1.04 0.17 -8.05
N ASN A 105 0.27 0.09 -7.77
CA ASN A 105 1.13 -1.00 -8.22
C ASN A 105 1.10 -2.24 -7.30
N HIS A 106 0.68 -2.06 -6.03
CA HIS A 106 0.71 -3.10 -4.99
C HIS A 106 -0.60 -3.88 -4.74
N PRO A 107 -1.78 -3.52 -5.27
CA PRO A 107 -3.02 -4.14 -4.84
C PRO A 107 -3.05 -5.67 -4.95
N PRO A 108 -2.64 -6.32 -6.05
CA PRO A 108 -2.76 -7.77 -6.18
C PRO A 108 -1.96 -8.53 -5.12
N GLN A 109 -0.66 -8.27 -5.02
CA GLN A 109 0.24 -9.02 -4.14
C GLN A 109 -0.05 -8.78 -2.66
N ILE A 110 -0.44 -7.55 -2.28
CA ILE A 110 -0.82 -7.27 -0.88
C ILE A 110 -2.14 -7.97 -0.54
N ALA A 111 -3.13 -7.95 -1.41
CA ALA A 111 -4.37 -8.68 -1.17
C ALA A 111 -4.12 -10.21 -1.08
N GLU A 112 -3.27 -10.77 -1.95
CA GLU A 112 -2.83 -12.15 -1.87
C GLU A 112 -2.17 -12.47 -0.52
N TRP A 113 -1.30 -11.58 -0.03
CA TRP A 113 -0.67 -11.73 1.28
C TRP A 113 -1.68 -11.70 2.43
N VAL A 114 -2.63 -10.74 2.42
CA VAL A 114 -3.69 -10.63 3.42
C VAL A 114 -4.49 -11.93 3.51
N PHE A 115 -4.96 -12.45 2.38
CA PHE A 115 -5.79 -13.65 2.39
C PHE A 115 -4.98 -14.93 2.60
N SER A 116 -3.74 -15.00 2.12
CA SER A 116 -2.89 -16.16 2.40
C SER A 116 -2.57 -16.31 3.90
N THR A 117 -2.30 -15.20 4.59
CA THR A 117 -2.02 -15.21 6.04
C THR A 117 -3.30 -15.42 6.85
N PHE A 118 -4.43 -14.84 6.46
CA PHE A 118 -5.72 -15.07 7.09
C PHE A 118 -6.16 -16.54 6.96
N LEU A 119 -6.14 -17.09 5.76
CA LEU A 119 -6.51 -18.49 5.53
C LEU A 119 -5.51 -19.47 6.17
N ALA A 120 -4.22 -19.15 6.17
CA ALA A 120 -3.23 -19.94 6.90
C ALA A 120 -3.55 -19.99 8.40
N PHE A 121 -3.99 -18.90 8.99
CA PHE A 121 -4.46 -18.86 10.37
C PHE A 121 -5.72 -19.70 10.56
N GLN A 122 -6.78 -19.50 9.72
CA GLN A 122 -8.03 -20.25 9.81
C GLN A 122 -7.85 -21.75 9.70
N HIS A 123 -6.90 -22.20 8.88
CA HIS A 123 -6.60 -23.62 8.64
C HIS A 123 -5.42 -24.15 9.47
N HIS A 124 -5.00 -23.45 10.53
CA HIS A 124 -3.92 -23.86 11.44
C HIS A 124 -2.59 -24.23 10.75
N ILE A 125 -2.34 -23.68 9.53
CA ILE A 125 -1.15 -24.01 8.73
C ILE A 125 0.17 -23.79 9.49
N PRO A 126 0.38 -22.68 10.25
CA PRO A 126 1.60 -22.50 11.03
C PRO A 126 1.88 -23.65 12.01
N GLU A 127 0.86 -24.12 12.73
CA GLU A 127 0.97 -25.22 13.67
C GLU A 127 1.29 -26.54 12.95
N TYR A 128 0.59 -26.82 11.86
CA TYR A 128 0.84 -28.04 11.07
C TYR A 128 2.22 -28.05 10.43
N LEU A 129 2.77 -26.90 10.06
CA LEU A 129 4.16 -26.79 9.61
C LEU A 129 5.17 -27.10 10.73
N GLU A 130 4.90 -26.71 11.97
CA GLU A 130 5.71 -27.11 13.13
C GLU A 130 5.63 -28.61 13.38
N ASN A 131 4.42 -29.17 13.35
CA ASN A 131 4.18 -30.61 13.49
C ASN A 131 4.90 -31.41 12.37
N GLN A 132 4.84 -30.92 11.12
CA GLN A 132 5.57 -31.52 9.98
C GLN A 132 7.08 -31.53 10.23
N ARG A 133 7.66 -30.40 10.70
CA ARG A 133 9.11 -30.34 11.03
C ARG A 133 9.48 -31.30 12.16
N ALA A 134 8.57 -31.46 13.13
CA ALA A 134 8.73 -32.42 14.24
C ALA A 134 8.42 -33.87 13.85
N ARG A 135 7.97 -34.13 12.59
CA ARG A 135 7.53 -35.46 12.10
C ARG A 135 6.40 -36.04 12.95
N LYS A 136 5.46 -35.21 13.39
CA LYS A 136 4.31 -35.59 14.18
C LYS A 136 3.06 -35.49 13.36
N TRP A 137 2.27 -36.54 13.29
CA TRP A 137 0.88 -36.49 12.83
C TRP A 137 0.00 -36.21 14.04
N VAL A 138 -0.59 -35.02 14.08
CA VAL A 138 -1.49 -34.56 15.15
C VAL A 138 -2.82 -34.30 14.51
N ASP A 139 -3.82 -35.08 14.85
CA ASP A 139 -5.18 -34.86 14.39
C ASP A 139 -5.80 -33.63 15.08
N PRO A 140 -6.64 -32.84 14.38
CA PRO A 140 -7.37 -31.75 15.00
C PRO A 140 -8.31 -32.29 16.09
N PRO A 141 -8.64 -31.49 17.12
CA PRO A 141 -9.56 -31.91 18.19
C PRO A 141 -10.94 -32.32 17.69
N THR A 142 -11.44 -31.65 16.66
CA THR A 142 -12.70 -31.93 15.97
C THR A 142 -12.63 -31.49 14.51
N ASP A 143 -13.54 -32.01 13.67
CA ASP A 143 -13.69 -31.55 12.27
C ASP A 143 -14.22 -30.09 12.18
N GLU A 144 -14.76 -29.55 13.28
CA GLU A 144 -15.33 -28.20 13.37
C GLU A 144 -14.32 -27.13 13.84
N ASP A 145 -13.02 -27.49 13.98
CA ASP A 145 -11.96 -26.60 14.48
C ASP A 145 -11.50 -25.58 13.43
N THR A 146 -11.94 -25.74 12.19
CA THR A 146 -11.65 -24.82 11.07
C THR A 146 -12.88 -24.02 10.68
N GLU A 147 -12.75 -22.70 10.60
CA GLU A 147 -13.84 -21.81 10.19
C GLU A 147 -13.69 -21.41 8.72
N ASP A 148 -14.74 -21.62 7.93
CA ASP A 148 -14.79 -21.19 6.52
C ASP A 148 -14.82 -19.67 6.40
N ALA A 149 -14.19 -19.12 5.34
CA ALA A 149 -14.24 -17.68 5.08
C ALA A 149 -15.63 -17.22 4.57
N VAL A 150 -16.42 -18.13 3.99
CA VAL A 150 -17.75 -17.80 3.47
C VAL A 150 -18.69 -17.33 4.60
N GLY A 151 -19.35 -16.18 4.37
CA GLY A 151 -20.27 -15.59 5.35
C GLY A 151 -19.59 -14.77 6.45
N LEU A 152 -18.26 -14.81 6.57
CA LEU A 152 -17.54 -13.94 7.49
C LEU A 152 -17.54 -12.49 7.02
N ARG A 153 -17.35 -11.57 7.96
CA ARG A 153 -17.30 -10.13 7.68
C ARG A 153 -15.90 -9.59 7.75
N ILE A 154 -15.48 -8.93 6.67
CA ILE A 154 -14.22 -8.20 6.59
C ILE A 154 -14.48 -6.69 6.74
N GLY A 155 -13.80 -6.06 7.70
CA GLY A 155 -13.70 -4.61 7.81
C GLY A 155 -12.41 -4.12 7.15
N ILE A 156 -12.51 -3.20 6.22
CA ILE A 156 -11.36 -2.62 5.52
C ILE A 156 -11.17 -1.19 5.99
N LEU A 157 -10.18 -0.98 6.85
CA LEU A 157 -9.80 0.31 7.40
C LEU A 157 -8.85 1.02 6.42
N GLY A 158 -9.43 1.81 5.52
CA GLY A 158 -8.77 2.43 4.37
C GLY A 158 -9.21 1.80 3.03
N TYR A 159 -10.20 2.38 2.35
CA TYR A 159 -10.74 1.83 1.09
C TYR A 159 -10.11 2.49 -0.15
N GLY A 160 -8.75 2.54 -0.18
CA GLY A 160 -7.93 2.92 -1.33
C GLY A 160 -7.69 1.75 -2.29
N CYS A 161 -6.69 1.84 -3.15
CA CYS A 161 -6.40 0.81 -4.17
C CYS A 161 -6.19 -0.60 -3.58
N ILE A 162 -5.48 -0.72 -2.44
CA ILE A 162 -5.24 -2.00 -1.74
C ILE A 162 -6.54 -2.50 -1.12
N GLY A 163 -7.26 -1.66 -0.37
CA GLY A 163 -8.52 -2.04 0.26
C GLY A 163 -9.57 -2.50 -0.76
N ARG A 164 -9.67 -1.83 -1.91
CA ARG A 164 -10.55 -2.21 -3.02
C ARG A 164 -10.19 -3.58 -3.62
N GLN A 165 -8.90 -3.92 -3.69
CA GLN A 165 -8.47 -5.24 -4.14
C GLN A 165 -8.75 -6.31 -3.09
N CYS A 166 -8.55 -6.00 -1.80
CA CYS A 166 -8.96 -6.90 -0.72
C CYS A 166 -10.47 -7.18 -0.77
N ALA A 167 -11.28 -6.15 -1.01
CA ALA A 167 -12.73 -6.31 -1.18
C ALA A 167 -13.09 -7.26 -2.33
N ARG A 168 -12.43 -7.14 -3.50
CA ARG A 168 -12.63 -8.06 -4.63
C ARG A 168 -12.35 -9.50 -4.24
N VAL A 169 -11.23 -9.76 -3.57
CA VAL A 169 -10.86 -11.12 -3.14
C VAL A 169 -11.82 -11.63 -2.08
N ALA A 170 -12.20 -10.78 -1.10
CA ALA A 170 -13.19 -11.10 -0.08
C ALA A 170 -14.54 -11.54 -0.69
N LYS A 171 -15.03 -10.81 -1.70
CA LYS A 171 -16.27 -11.19 -2.40
C LYS A 171 -16.16 -12.54 -3.09
N ALA A 172 -14.99 -12.86 -3.64
CA ALA A 172 -14.76 -14.18 -4.25
C ALA A 172 -14.80 -15.32 -3.23
N PHE A 173 -14.43 -15.07 -1.97
CA PHE A 173 -14.59 -16.00 -0.84
C PHE A 173 -15.98 -15.97 -0.21
N GLY A 174 -16.94 -15.18 -0.72
CA GLY A 174 -18.29 -15.08 -0.17
C GLY A 174 -18.36 -14.29 1.14
N MET A 175 -17.37 -13.45 1.45
CA MET A 175 -17.35 -12.59 2.63
C MET A 175 -18.23 -11.34 2.43
N ASP A 176 -18.76 -10.83 3.55
CA ASP A 176 -19.43 -9.53 3.62
C ASP A 176 -18.37 -8.43 3.85
N VAL A 177 -18.40 -7.36 3.03
CA VAL A 177 -17.38 -6.31 3.02
C VAL A 177 -17.91 -5.02 3.61
N TYR A 178 -17.23 -4.50 4.64
CA TYR A 178 -17.48 -3.21 5.24
C TYR A 178 -16.26 -2.29 5.00
N ALA A 179 -16.50 -1.08 4.53
CA ALA A 179 -15.47 -0.12 4.18
C ALA A 179 -15.46 1.08 5.13
N TYR A 180 -14.26 1.49 5.53
CA TYR A 180 -14.04 2.71 6.28
C TYR A 180 -13.11 3.67 5.50
N THR A 181 -13.50 4.95 5.44
CA THR A 181 -12.77 6.01 4.72
C THR A 181 -12.64 7.27 5.57
N LEU A 182 -11.72 8.16 5.20
CA LEU A 182 -11.56 9.45 5.90
C LEU A 182 -12.79 10.35 5.72
N HIS A 183 -13.34 10.39 4.50
CA HIS A 183 -14.49 11.22 4.14
C HIS A 183 -15.68 10.35 3.76
N SER A 184 -16.89 10.84 4.01
CA SER A 184 -18.13 10.15 3.67
C SER A 184 -18.20 9.76 2.18
N ARG A 185 -18.81 8.59 1.91
CA ARG A 185 -19.04 8.00 0.59
C ARG A 185 -20.50 7.64 0.41
N ASP A 186 -21.39 8.62 0.62
CA ASP A 186 -22.85 8.39 0.71
C ASP A 186 -23.49 8.14 -0.65
N THR A 187 -22.90 8.64 -1.74
CA THR A 187 -23.44 8.49 -3.10
C THR A 187 -22.61 7.52 -3.93
N PRO A 188 -23.19 6.84 -4.94
CA PRO A 188 -22.43 5.98 -5.85
C PRO A 188 -21.25 6.72 -6.50
N GLU A 189 -21.41 7.99 -6.87
CA GLU A 189 -20.34 8.79 -7.48
C GLU A 189 -19.18 9.01 -6.51
N SER A 190 -19.48 9.28 -5.22
CA SER A 190 -18.45 9.48 -4.19
C SER A 190 -17.69 8.18 -3.85
N ARG A 191 -18.26 7.00 -4.17
CA ARG A 191 -17.63 5.69 -3.96
C ARG A 191 -16.62 5.32 -5.04
N ARG A 192 -16.69 5.95 -6.22
CA ARG A 192 -15.78 5.72 -7.31
C ARG A 192 -14.36 6.10 -6.95
N SER A 193 -13.39 5.38 -7.55
CA SER A 193 -11.98 5.73 -7.48
C SER A 193 -11.57 6.49 -8.72
N GLU A 194 -10.89 7.61 -8.54
CA GLU A 194 -10.24 8.34 -9.63
C GLU A 194 -8.79 7.92 -9.85
N ASP A 195 -8.26 7.08 -8.96
CA ASP A 195 -6.90 6.56 -9.04
C ASP A 195 -6.73 5.59 -10.22
N TYR A 196 -5.47 5.41 -10.64
CA TYR A 196 -5.17 4.35 -11.61
C TYR A 196 -5.52 2.98 -11.05
N THR A 197 -6.33 2.24 -11.78
CA THR A 197 -6.67 0.85 -11.48
C THR A 197 -6.35 -0.01 -12.69
N GLU A 198 -5.56 -1.07 -12.50
CA GLU A 198 -5.30 -2.06 -13.54
C GLU A 198 -6.61 -2.74 -13.95
N PRO A 199 -6.89 -2.91 -15.25
CA PRO A 199 -8.12 -3.54 -15.71
C PRO A 199 -8.37 -4.91 -15.07
N GLY A 200 -9.59 -5.13 -14.57
CA GLY A 200 -9.99 -6.38 -13.89
C GLY A 200 -9.61 -6.47 -12.42
N LEU A 201 -8.92 -5.47 -11.87
CA LEU A 201 -8.55 -5.41 -10.45
C LEU A 201 -9.38 -4.38 -9.67
N GLY A 202 -9.26 -4.44 -8.34
CA GLY A 202 -9.89 -3.52 -7.42
C GLY A 202 -11.41 -3.49 -7.47
N ASP A 203 -11.97 -2.39 -7.03
CA ASP A 203 -13.39 -2.05 -7.02
C ASP A 203 -13.54 -0.58 -7.43
N PRO A 204 -13.29 -0.23 -8.71
CA PRO A 204 -13.26 1.15 -9.16
C PRO A 204 -14.59 1.88 -8.95
N GLU A 205 -15.71 1.20 -9.05
CA GLU A 205 -17.05 1.76 -8.86
C GLU A 205 -17.49 1.81 -7.39
N GLY A 206 -16.81 1.09 -6.47
CA GLY A 206 -17.16 1.05 -5.05
C GLY A 206 -18.44 0.26 -4.75
N GLU A 207 -18.64 -0.85 -5.47
CA GLU A 207 -19.87 -1.67 -5.41
C GLU A 207 -19.79 -2.84 -4.43
N PHE A 208 -18.59 -3.22 -3.98
CA PHE A 208 -18.42 -4.42 -3.14
C PHE A 208 -18.81 -4.22 -1.67
N PRO A 209 -18.59 -3.06 -1.03
CA PRO A 209 -19.00 -2.87 0.35
C PRO A 209 -20.52 -2.83 0.50
N SER A 210 -21.04 -3.63 1.44
CA SER A 210 -22.43 -3.58 1.86
C SER A 210 -22.69 -2.45 2.87
N ALA A 211 -21.63 -1.94 3.54
CA ALA A 211 -21.72 -0.80 4.43
C ALA A 211 -20.47 0.11 4.31
N TRP A 212 -20.70 1.42 4.50
CA TRP A 212 -19.68 2.45 4.44
C TRP A 212 -19.69 3.26 5.72
N PHE A 213 -18.51 3.50 6.28
CA PHE A 213 -18.26 4.31 7.46
C PHE A 213 -17.18 5.35 7.15
N ALA A 214 -17.25 6.48 7.82
CA ALA A 214 -16.30 7.55 7.58
C ALA A 214 -16.07 8.43 8.81
N GLY A 215 -14.88 9.03 8.85
CA GLY A 215 -14.53 10.01 9.86
C GLY A 215 -14.35 9.41 11.26
N LYS A 216 -13.76 10.20 12.15
CA LYS A 216 -13.42 9.75 13.51
C LYS A 216 -14.65 9.27 14.30
N GLU A 217 -15.79 9.87 14.04
CA GLU A 217 -17.03 9.63 14.76
C GLU A 217 -17.59 8.23 14.52
N GLN A 218 -17.37 7.66 13.32
CA GLN A 218 -17.88 6.34 12.96
C GLN A 218 -16.85 5.22 13.12
N LEU A 219 -15.62 5.51 13.58
CA LEU A 219 -14.59 4.48 13.72
C LEU A 219 -15.05 3.35 14.67
N ASN A 220 -15.53 3.72 15.84
CA ASN A 220 -15.94 2.73 16.85
C ASN A 220 -17.20 1.96 16.41
N GLU A 221 -18.13 2.60 15.68
CA GLU A 221 -19.28 1.95 15.07
C GLU A 221 -18.85 0.92 14.01
N PHE A 222 -17.90 1.31 13.14
CA PHE A 222 -17.31 0.40 12.16
C PHE A 222 -16.67 -0.82 12.83
N LEU A 223 -15.85 -0.62 13.87
CA LEU A 223 -15.19 -1.72 14.59
C LEU A 223 -16.17 -2.59 15.39
N ALA A 224 -17.30 -2.03 15.82
CA ALA A 224 -18.37 -2.75 16.54
C ALA A 224 -19.29 -3.55 15.61
N SER A 225 -19.08 -3.55 14.31
CA SER A 225 -19.98 -4.18 13.33
C SER A 225 -19.72 -5.68 13.12
N ASP A 226 -19.31 -6.40 14.15
CA ASP A 226 -19.10 -7.86 14.18
C ASP A 226 -18.07 -8.33 13.12
N LEU A 227 -16.92 -7.67 13.08
CA LEU A 227 -15.84 -8.00 12.14
C LEU A 227 -15.14 -9.31 12.53
N ASP A 228 -14.98 -10.23 11.59
CA ASP A 228 -14.17 -11.44 11.71
C ASP A 228 -12.72 -11.19 11.32
N LEU A 229 -12.50 -10.31 10.32
CA LEU A 229 -11.20 -9.86 9.83
C LEU A 229 -11.19 -8.33 9.73
N LEU A 230 -10.21 -7.67 10.37
CA LEU A 230 -9.91 -6.27 10.19
C LEU A 230 -8.63 -6.12 9.38
N VAL A 231 -8.71 -5.50 8.20
CA VAL A 231 -7.56 -5.20 7.34
C VAL A 231 -7.24 -3.71 7.41
N ILE A 232 -6.00 -3.36 7.77
CA ILE A 232 -5.54 -1.99 7.92
C ILE A 232 -4.64 -1.66 6.72
N THR A 233 -5.07 -0.69 5.89
CA THR A 233 -4.36 -0.22 4.69
C THR A 233 -4.13 1.29 4.71
N LEU A 234 -4.19 1.90 5.90
CA LEU A 234 -4.06 3.34 6.08
C LEU A 234 -2.62 3.83 5.86
N PRO A 235 -2.41 5.03 5.31
CA PRO A 235 -1.15 5.74 5.41
C PRO A 235 -0.90 6.18 6.85
N LEU A 236 0.37 6.41 7.21
CA LEU A 236 0.72 6.97 8.51
C LEU A 236 0.61 8.50 8.47
N THR A 237 -0.24 9.03 9.30
CA THR A 237 -0.44 10.46 9.55
C THR A 237 -0.60 10.71 11.05
N ASN A 238 -0.65 11.97 11.47
CA ASN A 238 -0.95 12.30 12.87
C ASN A 238 -2.34 11.78 13.32
N GLN A 239 -3.28 11.59 12.37
CA GLN A 239 -4.63 11.10 12.67
C GLN A 239 -4.73 9.58 12.71
N THR A 240 -3.83 8.87 12.01
CA THR A 240 -3.86 7.41 11.90
C THR A 240 -2.87 6.72 12.84
N ARG A 241 -1.95 7.48 13.45
CA ARG A 241 -1.05 6.95 14.48
C ARG A 241 -1.86 6.50 15.71
N GLY A 242 -1.71 5.24 16.09
CA GLY A 242 -2.42 4.64 17.23
C GLY A 242 -3.94 4.62 17.07
N ILE A 243 -4.44 4.65 15.83
CA ILE A 243 -5.88 4.61 15.54
C ILE A 243 -6.53 3.31 16.06
N ILE A 244 -5.75 2.25 16.18
CA ILE A 244 -6.13 1.01 16.86
C ILE A 244 -5.31 0.92 18.15
N SER A 245 -5.97 1.07 19.28
CA SER A 245 -5.40 1.06 20.62
C SER A 245 -6.30 0.28 21.58
N GLY A 246 -6.09 0.36 22.89
CA GLY A 246 -6.80 -0.43 23.89
C GLY A 246 -8.33 -0.38 23.77
N GLU A 247 -8.90 0.84 23.59
CA GLU A 247 -10.34 1.02 23.39
C GLU A 247 -10.85 0.25 22.16
N GLN A 248 -10.14 0.32 21.04
CA GLN A 248 -10.55 -0.34 19.80
C GLN A 248 -10.42 -1.87 19.90
N PHE A 249 -9.41 -2.37 20.63
CA PHE A 249 -9.31 -3.79 20.95
C PHE A 249 -10.44 -4.28 21.85
N ASP A 250 -10.90 -3.47 22.81
CA ASP A 250 -12.07 -3.80 23.63
C ASP A 250 -13.33 -3.95 22.77
N ILE A 251 -13.53 -3.09 21.79
CA ILE A 251 -14.64 -3.17 20.86
C ILE A 251 -14.54 -4.45 20.00
N LEU A 252 -13.38 -4.71 19.42
CA LEU A 252 -13.11 -5.88 18.56
C LEU A 252 -13.22 -7.21 19.34
N SER A 253 -13.06 -7.17 20.66
CA SER A 253 -13.11 -8.37 21.52
C SER A 253 -14.46 -9.09 21.51
N LYS A 254 -15.55 -8.39 21.17
CA LYS A 254 -16.89 -8.99 21.08
C LYS A 254 -16.96 -10.12 20.06
N LYS A 255 -16.32 -9.95 18.92
CA LYS A 255 -16.25 -10.96 17.85
C LYS A 255 -14.88 -11.65 17.80
N LYS A 256 -13.90 -11.15 18.53
CA LYS A 256 -12.50 -11.61 18.51
C LYS A 256 -11.90 -11.55 17.10
N ALA A 257 -11.96 -10.39 16.48
CA ALA A 257 -11.47 -10.20 15.10
C ALA A 257 -10.01 -10.67 14.91
N TYR A 258 -9.70 -11.19 13.74
CA TYR A 258 -8.30 -11.34 13.29
C TYR A 258 -7.83 -10.02 12.68
N ILE A 259 -6.60 -9.60 13.00
CA ILE A 259 -6.05 -8.32 12.56
C ILE A 259 -5.02 -8.53 11.45
N SER A 260 -5.15 -7.84 10.33
CA SER A 260 -4.14 -7.83 9.27
C SER A 260 -3.65 -6.40 9.04
N ASN A 261 -2.37 -6.11 9.30
CA ASN A 261 -1.80 -4.79 9.08
C ASN A 261 -0.79 -4.81 7.91
N VAL A 262 -1.18 -4.19 6.81
CA VAL A 262 -0.38 -3.99 5.60
C VAL A 262 -0.21 -2.49 5.27
N GLY A 263 -0.62 -1.63 6.20
CA GLY A 263 -0.49 -0.18 6.08
C GLY A 263 0.84 0.33 6.63
N ARG A 264 0.83 0.71 7.93
CA ARG A 264 2.02 1.14 8.67
C ARG A 264 1.96 0.62 10.10
N GLY A 265 3.09 0.20 10.64
CA GLY A 265 3.19 -0.33 12.02
C GLY A 265 2.54 0.57 13.06
N PRO A 266 2.91 1.87 13.11
CA PRO A 266 2.38 2.80 14.11
C PRO A 266 0.87 3.11 14.00
N CYS A 267 0.13 2.55 13.05
CA CYS A 267 -1.35 2.61 13.07
C CYS A 267 -1.94 1.79 14.21
N ILE A 268 -1.19 0.83 14.73
CA ILE A 268 -1.57 0.02 15.90
C ILE A 268 -0.64 0.38 17.05
N SER A 269 -1.17 0.57 18.26
CA SER A 269 -0.38 0.57 19.48
C SER A 269 0.17 -0.84 19.72
N THR A 270 1.48 -1.02 19.62
CA THR A 270 2.11 -2.34 19.78
C THR A 270 1.91 -2.91 21.19
N GLU A 271 1.92 -2.06 22.21
CA GLU A 271 1.68 -2.45 23.60
C GLU A 271 0.26 -2.97 23.79
N ASP A 272 -0.73 -2.24 23.25
CA ASP A 272 -2.15 -2.62 23.33
C ASP A 272 -2.45 -3.87 22.49
N LEU A 273 -1.77 -4.05 21.34
CA LEU A 273 -1.86 -5.27 20.55
C LEU A 273 -1.40 -6.49 21.36
N MET A 274 -0.25 -6.37 22.02
CA MET A 274 0.27 -7.46 22.87
C MET A 274 -0.67 -7.76 24.04
N ALA A 275 -1.22 -6.73 24.69
CA ALA A 275 -2.21 -6.90 25.75
C ALA A 275 -3.47 -7.60 25.23
N ALA A 276 -3.98 -7.20 24.06
CA ALA A 276 -5.15 -7.81 23.43
C ALA A 276 -4.93 -9.28 23.05
N LEU A 277 -3.71 -9.65 22.63
CA LEU A 277 -3.32 -11.04 22.38
C LEU A 277 -3.24 -11.84 23.67
N ASP A 278 -2.61 -11.30 24.72
CA ASP A 278 -2.46 -11.96 26.04
C ASP A 278 -3.83 -12.20 26.70
N GLU A 279 -4.75 -11.27 26.57
CA GLU A 279 -6.10 -11.31 27.13
C GLU A 279 -7.10 -12.07 26.24
N GLY A 280 -6.69 -12.53 25.05
CA GLY A 280 -7.57 -13.22 24.11
C GLY A 280 -8.70 -12.35 23.55
N LYS A 281 -8.53 -11.04 23.50
CA LYS A 281 -9.47 -10.09 22.92
C LYS A 281 -9.56 -10.21 21.41
N ILE A 282 -8.48 -10.64 20.76
CA ILE A 282 -8.40 -10.94 19.33
C ILE A 282 -7.93 -12.36 19.11
N ARG A 283 -8.30 -12.98 17.99
CA ARG A 283 -7.87 -14.36 17.66
C ARG A 283 -6.39 -14.46 17.33
N GLY A 284 -5.85 -13.42 16.69
CA GLY A 284 -4.48 -13.36 16.24
C GLY A 284 -4.24 -12.18 15.31
N ALA A 285 -3.04 -12.09 14.75
CA ALA A 285 -2.68 -11.02 13.83
C ALA A 285 -1.72 -11.48 12.72
N ALA A 286 -1.78 -10.81 11.57
CA ALA A 286 -0.78 -10.83 10.52
C ALA A 286 -0.20 -9.42 10.35
N LEU A 287 1.10 -9.27 10.53
CA LEU A 287 1.80 -7.99 10.55
C LEU A 287 2.90 -8.01 9.47
N ASP A 288 2.68 -7.30 8.36
CA ASP A 288 3.75 -7.05 7.40
C ASP A 288 4.58 -5.84 7.80
N VAL A 289 4.02 -4.99 8.66
CA VAL A 289 4.63 -3.78 9.22
C VAL A 289 4.51 -3.76 10.74
N THR A 290 5.55 -3.24 11.41
CA THR A 290 5.63 -3.22 12.89
C THR A 290 6.05 -1.83 13.40
N ASP A 291 5.92 -1.62 14.71
CA ASP A 291 6.48 -0.48 15.42
C ASP A 291 7.17 -0.98 16.69
N PRO A 292 8.53 -0.88 16.81
CA PRO A 292 9.46 -0.34 15.82
C PRO A 292 9.64 -1.23 14.58
N GLU A 293 10.16 -0.63 13.49
CA GLU A 293 10.54 -1.33 12.27
C GLU A 293 11.99 -0.96 11.87
N PRO A 294 12.89 -1.94 11.71
CA PRO A 294 12.73 -3.40 11.89
C PRO A 294 12.39 -3.80 13.33
N LEU A 295 11.61 -4.89 13.47
CA LEU A 295 11.26 -5.42 14.78
C LEU A 295 12.52 -6.02 15.45
N PRO A 296 12.90 -5.59 16.69
CA PRO A 296 14.08 -6.09 17.39
C PRO A 296 14.02 -7.62 17.63
N ALA A 297 15.16 -8.28 17.55
CA ALA A 297 15.26 -9.75 17.65
C ALA A 297 14.72 -10.33 18.98
N ASN A 298 14.74 -9.53 20.06
CA ASN A 298 14.22 -9.91 21.37
C ASN A 298 12.79 -9.44 21.64
N HIS A 299 12.08 -8.95 20.63
CA HIS A 299 10.73 -8.41 20.82
C HIS A 299 9.72 -9.55 21.10
N LYS A 300 8.80 -9.30 22.05
CA LYS A 300 7.81 -10.30 22.51
C LYS A 300 6.89 -10.80 21.37
N LEU A 301 6.58 -9.96 20.38
CA LEU A 301 5.75 -10.35 19.24
C LEU A 301 6.23 -11.59 18.48
N TRP A 302 7.55 -11.88 18.47
CA TRP A 302 8.07 -13.09 17.83
C TRP A 302 7.63 -14.39 18.52
N GLY A 303 7.22 -14.31 19.79
CA GLY A 303 6.83 -15.47 20.59
C GLY A 303 5.37 -15.89 20.50
N TYR A 304 4.50 -15.06 19.89
CA TYR A 304 3.08 -15.40 19.77
C TYR A 304 2.83 -16.42 18.65
N LYS A 305 2.20 -17.52 18.98
CA LYS A 305 1.86 -18.59 18.01
C LYS A 305 0.76 -18.19 17.03
N ASN A 306 -0.11 -17.27 17.43
CA ASN A 306 -1.22 -16.73 16.65
C ASN A 306 -0.89 -15.41 15.95
N VAL A 307 0.43 -15.11 15.78
CA VAL A 307 0.89 -13.93 15.03
C VAL A 307 1.79 -14.36 13.89
N ILE A 308 1.51 -13.89 12.69
CA ILE A 308 2.35 -14.05 11.50
C ILE A 308 3.04 -12.71 11.26
N ILE A 309 4.37 -12.69 11.16
CA ILE A 309 5.16 -11.48 10.92
C ILE A 309 5.99 -11.67 9.66
N THR A 310 5.96 -10.69 8.77
CA THR A 310 6.82 -10.62 7.58
C THR A 310 7.54 -9.27 7.52
N PRO A 311 8.74 -9.21 6.90
CA PRO A 311 9.60 -8.03 6.97
C PRO A 311 9.26 -6.99 5.89
N HIS A 312 8.04 -6.43 5.92
CA HIS A 312 7.54 -5.40 4.99
C HIS A 312 7.70 -5.82 3.53
N CYS A 313 7.25 -7.03 3.21
CA CYS A 313 7.43 -7.65 1.90
C CYS A 313 6.12 -8.05 1.18
N SER A 314 4.95 -7.77 1.77
CA SER A 314 3.66 -8.05 1.14
C SER A 314 3.48 -7.35 -0.20
N GLY A 315 4.18 -6.22 -0.40
CA GLY A 315 4.21 -5.47 -1.65
C GLY A 315 5.16 -6.00 -2.73
N ASN A 316 5.95 -7.04 -2.47
CA ASN A 316 6.90 -7.59 -3.42
C ASN A 316 6.18 -8.36 -4.54
N SER A 317 6.61 -8.16 -5.79
CA SER A 317 6.07 -8.83 -6.98
C SER A 317 7.08 -8.83 -8.11
N ASN A 318 7.08 -9.91 -8.90
CA ASN A 318 7.82 -9.98 -10.16
C ASN A 318 7.24 -9.04 -11.25
N HIS A 319 6.05 -8.48 -11.03
CA HIS A 319 5.39 -7.49 -11.90
C HIS A 319 5.50 -6.05 -11.36
N TYR A 320 6.33 -5.81 -10.33
CA TYR A 320 6.43 -4.50 -9.69
C TYR A 320 6.76 -3.38 -10.68
N TYR A 321 7.87 -3.52 -11.41
CA TYR A 321 8.33 -2.50 -12.36
C TYR A 321 7.39 -2.33 -13.54
N GLU A 322 6.80 -3.42 -14.04
CA GLU A 322 5.81 -3.37 -15.10
C GLU A 322 4.60 -2.50 -14.71
N ARG A 323 4.05 -2.71 -13.50
CA ARG A 323 2.91 -1.93 -13.00
C ARG A 323 3.26 -0.47 -12.76
N VAL A 324 4.42 -0.19 -12.18
CA VAL A 324 4.91 1.19 -12.01
C VAL A 324 5.02 1.91 -13.35
N LEU A 325 5.59 1.25 -14.37
CA LEU A 325 5.72 1.82 -15.69
C LEU A 325 4.37 2.06 -16.38
N LYS A 326 3.35 1.24 -16.12
CA LYS A 326 1.97 1.48 -16.59
C LYS A 326 1.39 2.75 -15.97
N ILE A 327 1.53 2.92 -14.66
CA ILE A 327 1.08 4.14 -13.95
C ILE A 327 1.82 5.37 -14.46
N PHE A 328 3.13 5.26 -14.65
CA PHE A 328 3.93 6.36 -15.17
C PHE A 328 3.54 6.74 -16.61
N ALA A 329 3.37 5.76 -17.50
CA ALA A 329 2.90 6.02 -18.86
C ALA A 329 1.50 6.68 -18.85
N TYR A 330 0.61 6.24 -17.99
CA TYR A 330 -0.71 6.84 -17.82
C TYR A 330 -0.62 8.31 -17.39
N ASN A 331 0.27 8.65 -16.46
CA ASN A 331 0.51 10.03 -16.05
C ASN A 331 1.15 10.87 -17.18
N LEU A 332 2.07 10.31 -17.95
CA LEU A 332 2.65 11.00 -19.12
C LEU A 332 1.59 11.31 -20.18
N GLU A 333 0.67 10.37 -20.44
CA GLU A 333 -0.47 10.57 -21.35
C GLU A 333 -1.42 11.67 -20.84
N ARG A 334 -1.76 11.64 -19.52
CA ARG A 334 -2.58 12.69 -18.90
C ARG A 334 -1.92 14.07 -19.00
N ARG A 335 -0.61 14.16 -18.72
CA ARG A 335 0.16 15.40 -18.84
C ARG A 335 0.12 15.93 -20.28
N ALA A 336 0.33 15.08 -21.28
CA ALA A 336 0.26 15.47 -22.69
C ALA A 336 -1.12 16.00 -23.11
N GLN A 337 -2.18 15.55 -22.44
CA GLN A 337 -3.57 15.98 -22.64
C GLN A 337 -3.96 17.18 -21.77
N GLY A 338 -3.06 17.72 -20.95
CA GLY A 338 -3.37 18.78 -20.00
C GLY A 338 -4.31 18.37 -18.87
N ARG A 339 -4.40 17.05 -18.58
CA ARG A 339 -5.24 16.49 -17.51
C ARG A 339 -4.47 16.43 -16.20
N PRO A 340 -5.12 16.52 -15.04
CA PRO A 340 -4.47 16.34 -13.73
C PRO A 340 -3.77 14.98 -13.64
N LEU A 341 -2.57 14.95 -13.02
CA LEU A 341 -1.85 13.71 -12.75
C LEU A 341 -2.55 12.92 -11.64
N VAL A 342 -2.51 11.59 -11.71
CA VAL A 342 -2.96 10.73 -10.61
C VAL A 342 -1.84 10.53 -9.60
N ASN A 343 -2.20 10.18 -8.37
CA ASN A 343 -1.27 9.95 -7.25
C ASN A 343 -0.37 11.17 -6.93
N HIS A 344 -0.88 12.37 -7.20
CA HIS A 344 -0.18 13.60 -6.86
C HIS A 344 -0.12 13.75 -5.34
N VAL A 345 1.09 13.88 -4.81
CA VAL A 345 1.31 13.99 -3.36
C VAL A 345 0.80 15.33 -2.86
N ASN A 346 -0.09 15.29 -1.90
CA ASN A 346 -0.55 16.48 -1.20
C ASN A 346 0.50 16.90 -0.18
N LYS A 347 1.17 18.05 -0.41
CA LYS A 347 2.23 18.56 0.47
C LYS A 347 1.76 18.82 1.90
N ALA A 348 0.51 19.25 2.09
CA ALA A 348 -0.03 19.55 3.41
C ALA A 348 -0.36 18.28 4.22
N LEU A 349 -0.71 17.20 3.53
CA LEU A 349 -1.08 15.92 4.16
C LEU A 349 0.10 14.94 4.23
N GLY A 350 1.12 15.11 3.38
CA GLY A 350 2.31 14.26 3.33
C GLY A 350 2.07 12.89 2.68
N TYR A 351 1.01 12.74 1.87
CA TYR A 351 0.70 11.52 1.11
C TYR A 351 -0.12 11.83 -0.14
#